data_562c5e6ff8621b78bdccb973351d9826
#
_entry.id   562c5e6ff8621b78bdccb973351d9826
#
_cell.length_a   1.000
_cell.length_b   1.000
_cell.length_c   1.000
_cell.angle_alpha   90.00
_cell.angle_beta   90.00
_cell.angle_gamma   90.00
#
_symmetry.space_group_name_H-M   'P 1'
#
loop_
_entity.id
_entity.type
_entity.pdbx_description
1 polymer ?
#
loop_
_entity_poly.entity_id
_entity_poly.type
_entity_poly.pdbx_seq_one_letter_code
_entity_poly.pdbx_strand_id
1 'polypeptide(L)'
;RALAGASLNGLGSSARFSGFGDALLGAISELESSFVDPGELEGDLAILFTAYLGELEQLRLVDRDRDRAYSVERVETELEAWDGRPVLAYGFEDLTGAQWALLRALAGRAEVHVSLPYEPGRSAFASLRRTADDLAGLADGRVEELPPAYAEIAHPALAHLERALFADAEHSKPPPLEGAVRLLEGAGSRGALELVADQVLDLMREGTPA
;
A
#
# COMPACT_ATOMS: atom_id res chain seq x y z
N ARG A 1 17.52 9.08 19.53
CA ARG A 1 17.51 10.04 20.64
C ARG A 1 16.31 9.81 21.55
N ALA A 2 15.09 9.73 21.02
CA ALA A 2 13.88 9.44 21.80
C ALA A 2 14.03 8.24 22.75
N LEU A 3 14.66 7.15 22.31
CA LEU A 3 14.97 5.98 23.14
C LEU A 3 15.89 6.25 24.33
N ALA A 4 16.86 7.15 24.18
CA ALA A 4 17.88 7.38 25.19
C ALA A 4 17.37 8.13 26.44
N GLY A 5 16.25 8.86 26.32
CA GLY A 5 15.63 9.61 27.42
C GLY A 5 14.40 8.95 28.04
N ALA A 6 13.88 7.88 27.46
CA ALA A 6 12.62 7.27 27.87
C ALA A 6 12.83 6.25 29.02
N SER A 7 12.01 6.36 30.05
CA SER A 7 11.94 5.36 31.13
C SER A 7 10.91 4.28 30.75
N LEU A 8 11.40 3.17 30.21
CA LEU A 8 10.57 2.08 29.70
C LEU A 8 10.42 0.96 30.72
N ASN A 9 9.21 0.41 30.83
CA ASN A 9 8.89 -0.70 31.73
C ASN A 9 8.89 -2.07 31.00
N GLY A 10 8.08 -2.22 29.96
CA GLY A 10 7.92 -3.48 29.22
C GLY A 10 8.89 -3.64 28.06
N LEU A 11 9.09 -2.57 27.29
CA LEU A 11 9.94 -2.58 26.09
C LEU A 11 11.42 -2.33 26.36
N GLY A 12 11.80 -1.99 27.60
CA GLY A 12 13.19 -1.66 27.96
C GLY A 12 14.23 -2.75 27.63
N SER A 13 13.84 -4.03 27.73
CA SER A 13 14.71 -5.15 27.34
C SER A 13 14.89 -5.27 25.84
N SER A 14 13.87 -4.94 25.08
CA SER A 14 13.86 -5.00 23.59
C SER A 14 14.54 -3.78 22.96
N ALA A 15 14.53 -2.64 23.64
CA ALA A 15 15.08 -1.37 23.14
C ALA A 15 16.59 -1.41 22.83
N ARG A 16 17.32 -2.39 23.39
CA ARG A 16 18.77 -2.61 23.15
C ARG A 16 19.10 -3.35 21.86
N PHE A 17 18.12 -3.95 21.18
CA PHE A 17 18.36 -4.68 19.93
C PHE A 17 18.35 -3.73 18.73
N SER A 18 19.23 -3.98 17.76
CA SER A 18 19.42 -3.11 16.59
C SER A 18 18.16 -2.91 15.74
N GLY A 19 17.28 -3.92 15.66
CA GLY A 19 16.03 -3.83 14.89
C GLY A 19 14.88 -3.11 15.60
N PHE A 20 15.05 -2.75 16.90
CA PHE A 20 13.97 -2.13 17.66
C PHE A 20 13.58 -0.75 17.12
N GLY A 21 14.57 0.03 16.69
CA GLY A 21 14.33 1.37 16.13
C GLY A 21 13.46 1.31 14.88
N ASP A 22 13.74 0.39 13.97
CA ASP A 22 12.98 0.22 12.74
C ASP A 22 11.56 -0.28 13.02
N ALA A 23 11.41 -1.24 13.94
CA ALA A 23 10.09 -1.72 14.37
C ALA A 23 9.26 -0.61 15.04
N LEU A 24 9.89 0.23 15.87
CA LEU A 24 9.23 1.36 16.51
C LEU A 24 8.78 2.40 15.48
N LEU A 25 9.64 2.74 14.52
CA LEU A 25 9.27 3.68 13.45
C LEU A 25 8.12 3.14 12.60
N GLY A 26 8.12 1.85 12.29
CA GLY A 26 7.02 1.20 11.59
C GLY A 26 5.70 1.31 12.39
N ALA A 27 5.73 1.01 13.68
CA ALA A 27 4.56 1.10 14.54
C ALA A 27 4.05 2.57 14.67
N ILE A 28 4.95 3.54 14.81
CA ILE A 28 4.58 4.97 14.86
C ILE A 28 3.95 5.40 13.53
N SER A 29 4.54 5.03 12.38
CA SER A 29 3.99 5.36 11.07
C SER A 29 2.59 4.77 10.86
N GLU A 30 2.33 3.56 11.36
CA GLU A 30 1.00 2.94 11.32
C GLU A 30 -0.01 3.73 12.17
N LEU A 31 0.38 4.14 13.38
CA LEU A 31 -0.46 4.95 14.26
C LEU A 31 -0.77 6.33 13.64
N GLU A 32 0.24 7.04 13.14
CA GLU A 32 0.06 8.36 12.50
C GLU A 32 -0.80 8.28 11.24
N SER A 33 -0.58 7.26 10.42
CA SER A 33 -1.38 7.04 9.21
C SER A 33 -2.84 6.71 9.50
N SER A 34 -3.13 6.28 10.74
CA SER A 34 -4.47 6.01 11.27
C SER A 34 -5.03 7.16 12.12
N PHE A 35 -4.31 8.29 12.22
CA PHE A 35 -4.65 9.46 13.04
C PHE A 35 -4.78 9.17 14.55
N VAL A 36 -4.04 8.20 15.05
CA VAL A 36 -3.99 7.90 16.48
C VAL A 36 -3.05 8.89 17.18
N ASP A 37 -3.57 9.61 18.18
CA ASP A 37 -2.78 10.52 19.00
C ASP A 37 -2.06 9.75 20.12
N PRO A 38 -0.80 10.12 20.49
CA PRO A 38 -0.11 9.49 21.63
C PRO A 38 -0.92 9.52 22.94
N GLY A 39 -1.79 10.50 23.12
CA GLY A 39 -2.67 10.61 24.29
C GLY A 39 -3.77 9.54 24.36
N GLU A 40 -4.05 8.84 23.25
CA GLU A 40 -5.00 7.74 23.18
C GLU A 40 -4.37 6.39 23.51
N LEU A 41 -3.04 6.36 23.67
CA LEU A 41 -2.25 5.18 23.97
C LEU A 41 -1.85 5.11 25.43
N GLU A 42 -1.52 3.90 25.88
CA GLU A 42 -0.98 3.64 27.21
C GLU A 42 0.39 2.95 27.16
N GLY A 43 1.15 3.04 28.25
CA GLY A 43 2.41 2.34 28.41
C GLY A 43 3.57 2.88 27.60
N ASP A 44 4.54 2.00 27.31
CA ASP A 44 5.82 2.39 26.70
C ASP A 44 5.67 2.95 25.29
N LEU A 45 4.66 2.50 24.54
CA LEU A 45 4.43 2.99 23.18
C LEU A 45 3.97 4.46 23.18
N ALA A 46 3.10 4.85 24.12
CA ALA A 46 2.69 6.25 24.30
C ALA A 46 3.90 7.14 24.64
N ILE A 47 4.76 6.67 25.56
CA ILE A 47 5.98 7.37 25.95
C ILE A 47 6.92 7.57 24.76
N LEU A 48 7.16 6.50 24.01
CA LEU A 48 8.08 6.52 22.87
C LEU A 48 7.55 7.36 21.71
N PHE A 49 6.26 7.29 21.45
CA PHE A 49 5.63 8.08 20.39
C PHE A 49 5.66 9.57 20.76
N THR A 50 5.30 9.94 22.01
CA THR A 50 5.42 11.32 22.49
C THR A 50 6.85 11.84 22.39
N ALA A 51 7.84 11.04 22.81
CA ALA A 51 9.25 11.40 22.72
C ALA A 51 9.73 11.57 21.26
N TYR A 52 9.25 10.74 20.35
CA TYR A 52 9.54 10.84 18.91
C TYR A 52 9.03 12.18 18.35
N LEU A 53 7.78 12.53 18.64
CA LEU A 53 7.19 13.80 18.21
C LEU A 53 7.95 15.01 18.77
N GLY A 54 8.35 14.95 20.04
CA GLY A 54 9.16 16.00 20.67
C GLY A 54 10.54 16.18 20.02
N GLU A 55 11.18 15.08 19.58
CA GLU A 55 12.45 15.15 18.85
C GLU A 55 12.26 15.77 17.44
N LEU A 56 11.17 15.42 16.73
CA LEU A 56 10.86 16.03 15.44
C LEU A 56 10.66 17.55 15.59
N GLU A 57 9.91 17.99 16.61
CA GLU A 57 9.67 19.40 16.88
C GLU A 57 10.96 20.16 17.19
N GLN A 58 11.83 19.60 18.05
CA GLN A 58 13.13 20.19 18.36
C GLN A 58 14.04 20.32 17.13
N LEU A 59 13.97 19.34 16.24
CA LEU A 59 14.75 19.32 14.99
C LEU A 59 14.10 20.17 13.89
N ARG A 60 12.88 20.68 14.10
CA ARG A 60 12.04 21.33 13.09
C ARG A 60 11.84 20.46 11.83
N LEU A 61 11.63 19.18 12.06
CA LEU A 61 11.33 18.19 11.02
C LEU A 61 9.87 17.78 11.07
N VAL A 62 9.35 17.40 9.93
CA VAL A 62 8.04 16.78 9.76
C VAL A 62 8.27 15.45 9.07
N ASP A 63 7.68 14.38 9.56
CA ASP A 63 7.70 13.11 8.86
C ASP A 63 6.59 13.05 7.79
N ARG A 64 6.63 11.97 6.99
CA ARG A 64 5.72 11.81 5.86
C ARG A 64 4.25 11.74 6.28
N ASP A 65 3.95 11.10 7.39
CA ASP A 65 2.57 10.82 7.79
C ASP A 65 1.94 12.09 8.39
N ARG A 66 2.70 12.88 9.12
CA ARG A 66 2.28 14.23 9.55
C ARG A 66 2.14 15.21 8.39
N ASP A 67 3.02 15.16 7.41
CA ASP A 67 2.91 15.99 6.21
C ASP A 67 1.61 15.68 5.44
N ARG A 68 1.21 14.40 5.40
CA ARG A 68 -0.10 14.00 4.86
C ARG A 68 -1.27 14.55 5.68
N ALA A 69 -1.19 14.49 7.00
CA ALA A 69 -2.24 15.04 7.86
C ALA A 69 -2.37 16.56 7.69
N TYR A 70 -1.27 17.29 7.63
CA TYR A 70 -1.27 18.73 7.29
C TYR A 70 -1.87 19.01 5.90
N SER A 71 -1.57 18.15 4.91
CA SER A 71 -2.15 18.29 3.58
C SER A 71 -3.66 18.15 3.60
N VAL A 72 -4.20 17.21 4.37
CA VAL A 72 -5.65 17.05 4.58
C VAL A 72 -6.25 18.31 5.19
N GLU A 73 -5.70 18.77 6.31
CA GLU A 73 -6.16 19.97 7.03
C GLU A 73 -6.18 21.20 6.10
N ARG A 74 -5.12 21.39 5.31
CA ARG A 74 -5.04 22.51 4.35
C ARG A 74 -6.09 22.41 3.26
N VAL A 75 -6.30 21.23 2.68
CA VAL A 75 -7.35 21.03 1.67
C VAL A 75 -8.74 21.27 2.25
N GLU A 76 -8.98 20.92 3.51
CA GLU A 76 -10.27 21.13 4.17
C GLU A 76 -10.52 22.59 4.57
N THR A 77 -9.50 23.31 5.04
CA THR A 77 -9.64 24.65 5.62
C THR A 77 -9.34 25.78 4.64
N GLU A 78 -8.39 25.60 3.73
CA GLU A 78 -7.96 26.62 2.78
C GLU A 78 -8.65 26.42 1.44
N LEU A 79 -9.57 27.33 1.06
CA LEU A 79 -10.33 27.22 -0.19
C LEU A 79 -9.46 27.17 -1.46
N GLU A 80 -8.30 27.81 -1.43
CA GLU A 80 -7.35 27.90 -2.56
C GLU A 80 -6.23 26.85 -2.50
N ALA A 81 -6.22 25.95 -1.49
CA ALA A 81 -5.18 24.92 -1.37
C ALA A 81 -5.18 23.94 -2.56
N TRP A 82 -6.32 23.79 -3.21
CA TRP A 82 -6.46 23.00 -4.43
C TRP A 82 -7.22 23.82 -5.50
N ASP A 83 -6.63 23.98 -6.65
CA ASP A 83 -7.13 24.85 -7.74
C ASP A 83 -8.23 24.19 -8.62
N GLY A 84 -8.87 23.15 -8.13
CA GLY A 84 -9.96 22.45 -8.82
C GLY A 84 -9.52 21.49 -9.92
N ARG A 85 -8.23 21.21 -10.06
CA ARG A 85 -7.75 20.22 -11.02
C ARG A 85 -8.30 18.84 -10.70
N PRO A 86 -8.66 18.03 -11.72
CA PRO A 86 -9.10 16.67 -11.51
C PRO A 86 -7.98 15.82 -10.89
N VAL A 87 -8.37 14.90 -10.01
CA VAL A 87 -7.47 13.98 -9.32
C VAL A 87 -7.67 12.57 -9.86
N LEU A 88 -6.58 11.95 -10.29
CA LEU A 88 -6.56 10.57 -10.76
C LEU A 88 -5.75 9.73 -9.78
N ALA A 89 -6.42 8.89 -8.99
CA ALA A 89 -5.80 7.99 -8.04
C ALA A 89 -5.75 6.56 -8.61
N TYR A 90 -4.55 6.06 -8.86
CA TYR A 90 -4.31 4.78 -9.54
C TYR A 90 -3.34 3.90 -8.74
N GLY A 91 -3.54 2.57 -8.80
CA GLY A 91 -2.60 1.59 -8.24
C GLY A 91 -2.75 1.38 -6.72
N PHE A 92 -3.91 1.70 -6.16
CA PHE A 92 -4.21 1.43 -4.76
C PHE A 92 -4.84 0.03 -4.62
N GLU A 93 -4.39 -0.70 -3.60
CA GLU A 93 -5.02 -1.95 -3.15
C GLU A 93 -5.64 -1.75 -1.78
N ASP A 94 -5.03 -0.91 -0.95
CA ASP A 94 -5.53 -0.50 0.35
C ASP A 94 -5.24 0.99 0.56
N LEU A 95 -6.02 1.62 1.44
CA LEU A 95 -5.91 3.04 1.74
C LEU A 95 -5.76 3.21 3.25
N THR A 96 -4.68 3.89 3.66
CA THR A 96 -4.52 4.31 5.05
C THR A 96 -5.58 5.35 5.43
N GLY A 97 -5.81 5.57 6.73
CA GLY A 97 -6.71 6.59 7.22
C GLY A 97 -6.41 7.98 6.63
N ALA A 98 -5.14 8.33 6.55
CA ALA A 98 -4.68 9.61 5.99
C ALA A 98 -4.97 9.72 4.47
N GLN A 99 -4.81 8.63 3.71
CA GLN A 99 -5.15 8.60 2.29
C GLN A 99 -6.67 8.72 2.07
N TRP A 100 -7.48 8.03 2.88
CA TRP A 100 -8.93 8.17 2.88
C TRP A 100 -9.37 9.61 3.16
N ALA A 101 -8.82 10.23 4.19
CA ALA A 101 -9.13 11.60 4.55
C ALA A 101 -8.75 12.57 3.42
N LEU A 102 -7.59 12.39 2.79
CA LEU A 102 -7.16 13.21 1.66
C LEU A 102 -8.09 13.06 0.45
N LEU A 103 -8.47 11.83 0.08
CA LEU A 103 -9.42 11.60 -1.02
C LEU A 103 -10.77 12.25 -0.75
N ARG A 104 -11.27 12.17 0.48
CA ARG A 104 -12.54 12.81 0.87
C ARG A 104 -12.45 14.33 0.81
N ALA A 105 -11.36 14.92 1.33
CA ALA A 105 -11.13 16.35 1.27
C ALA A 105 -11.05 16.85 -0.18
N LEU A 106 -10.32 16.13 -1.04
CA LEU A 106 -10.20 16.44 -2.46
C LEU A 106 -11.53 16.27 -3.22
N ALA A 107 -12.32 15.24 -2.92
CA ALA A 107 -13.63 15.02 -3.54
C ALA A 107 -14.63 16.14 -3.23
N GLY A 108 -14.44 16.87 -2.12
CA GLY A 108 -15.17 18.08 -1.82
C GLY A 108 -14.72 19.32 -2.63
N ARG A 109 -13.61 19.25 -3.35
CA ARG A 109 -12.96 20.38 -4.05
C ARG A 109 -12.82 20.21 -5.53
N ALA A 110 -12.73 18.95 -6.01
CA ALA A 110 -12.43 18.63 -7.39
C ALA A 110 -13.11 17.32 -7.82
N GLU A 111 -13.10 17.04 -9.10
CA GLU A 111 -13.45 15.73 -9.64
C GLU A 111 -12.35 14.74 -9.30
N VAL A 112 -12.71 13.64 -8.62
CA VAL A 112 -11.76 12.59 -8.19
C VAL A 112 -12.14 11.26 -8.81
N HIS A 113 -11.21 10.66 -9.54
CA HIS A 113 -11.34 9.32 -10.10
C HIS A 113 -10.38 8.38 -9.37
N VAL A 114 -10.91 7.29 -8.83
CA VAL A 114 -10.11 6.25 -8.16
C VAL A 114 -10.23 4.96 -8.95
N SER A 115 -9.11 4.38 -9.36
CA SER A 115 -9.06 3.06 -9.99
C SER A 115 -8.67 2.01 -8.97
N LEU A 116 -9.48 0.97 -8.85
CA LEU A 116 -9.24 -0.17 -7.96
C LEU A 116 -9.26 -1.47 -8.77
N PRO A 117 -8.26 -2.36 -8.65
CA PRO A 117 -8.26 -3.68 -9.28
C PRO A 117 -9.19 -4.63 -8.50
N TYR A 118 -10.49 -4.49 -8.68
CA TYR A 118 -11.51 -5.26 -7.97
C TYR A 118 -12.49 -5.90 -8.96
N GLU A 119 -12.77 -7.17 -8.77
CA GLU A 119 -13.79 -7.91 -9.52
C GLU A 119 -14.71 -8.62 -8.51
N PRO A 120 -16.01 -8.28 -8.47
CA PRO A 120 -16.96 -8.89 -7.55
C PRO A 120 -17.02 -10.42 -7.72
N GLY A 121 -17.03 -11.15 -6.59
CA GLY A 121 -17.19 -12.60 -6.60
C GLY A 121 -15.91 -13.40 -6.82
N ARG A 122 -14.78 -12.78 -7.17
CA ARG A 122 -13.49 -13.47 -7.26
C ARG A 122 -12.78 -13.50 -5.92
N SER A 123 -12.40 -14.68 -5.45
CA SER A 123 -11.67 -14.90 -4.20
C SER A 123 -10.31 -14.18 -4.16
N ALA A 124 -9.65 -14.03 -5.30
CA ALA A 124 -8.40 -13.28 -5.44
C ALA A 124 -8.52 -11.81 -4.95
N PHE A 125 -9.70 -11.21 -5.06
CA PHE A 125 -9.96 -9.83 -4.66
C PHE A 125 -10.79 -9.71 -3.37
N ALA A 126 -10.95 -10.79 -2.61
CA ALA A 126 -11.78 -10.77 -1.40
C ALA A 126 -11.30 -9.75 -0.35
N SER A 127 -9.99 -9.53 -0.23
CA SER A 127 -9.39 -8.52 0.66
C SER A 127 -9.75 -7.08 0.27
N LEU A 128 -10.01 -6.81 -1.01
CA LEU A 128 -10.32 -5.47 -1.52
C LEU A 128 -11.81 -5.11 -1.44
N ARG A 129 -12.65 -6.08 -1.07
CA ARG A 129 -14.11 -5.88 -1.03
C ARG A 129 -14.51 -4.68 -0.19
N ARG A 130 -13.95 -4.57 1.02
CA ARG A 130 -14.26 -3.46 1.92
C ARG A 130 -13.86 -2.11 1.31
N THR A 131 -12.65 -2.02 0.77
CA THR A 131 -12.17 -0.81 0.10
C THR A 131 -13.05 -0.44 -1.09
N ALA A 132 -13.51 -1.42 -1.88
CA ALA A 132 -14.42 -1.19 -2.99
C ALA A 132 -15.79 -0.67 -2.51
N ASP A 133 -16.37 -1.28 -1.48
CA ASP A 133 -17.65 -0.87 -0.91
C ASP A 133 -17.56 0.57 -0.33
N ASP A 134 -16.48 0.89 0.40
CA ASP A 134 -16.25 2.20 0.98
C ASP A 134 -16.05 3.29 -0.10
N LEU A 135 -15.30 2.97 -1.17
CA LEU A 135 -15.12 3.88 -2.32
C LEU A 135 -16.45 4.10 -3.07
N ALA A 136 -17.22 3.04 -3.29
CA ALA A 136 -18.54 3.16 -3.92
C ALA A 136 -19.49 4.04 -3.10
N GLY A 137 -19.44 3.91 -1.75
CA GLY A 137 -20.17 4.79 -0.85
C GLY A 137 -19.73 6.25 -0.95
N LEU A 138 -18.42 6.50 -1.01
CA LEU A 138 -17.87 7.84 -1.18
C LEU A 138 -18.23 8.47 -2.53
N ALA A 139 -18.30 7.65 -3.57
CA ALA A 139 -18.66 8.08 -4.93
C ALA A 139 -20.19 8.23 -5.15
N ASP A 140 -21.01 8.04 -4.11
CA ASP A 140 -22.49 8.06 -4.21
C ASP A 140 -23.01 7.11 -5.30
N GLY A 141 -22.41 5.89 -5.38
CA GLY A 141 -22.76 4.85 -6.34
C GLY A 141 -22.30 5.10 -7.78
N ARG A 142 -21.53 6.15 -8.04
CA ARG A 142 -20.93 6.40 -9.36
C ARG A 142 -19.73 5.48 -9.57
N VAL A 143 -20.02 4.25 -9.96
CA VAL A 143 -19.02 3.20 -10.21
C VAL A 143 -19.11 2.78 -11.66
N GLU A 144 -17.98 2.73 -12.34
CA GLU A 144 -17.84 2.18 -13.68
C GLU A 144 -17.02 0.90 -13.61
N GLU A 145 -17.61 -0.22 -14.01
CA GLU A 145 -16.90 -1.47 -14.15
C GLU A 145 -16.29 -1.57 -15.54
N LEU A 146 -14.95 -1.64 -15.60
CA LEU A 146 -14.25 -1.82 -16.87
C LEU A 146 -14.24 -3.31 -17.24
N PRO A 147 -14.46 -3.66 -18.52
CA PRO A 147 -14.40 -5.04 -18.96
C PRO A 147 -12.99 -5.61 -18.78
N PRO A 148 -12.86 -6.90 -18.43
CA PRO A 148 -11.56 -7.56 -18.31
C PRO A 148 -10.92 -7.72 -19.68
N ALA A 149 -9.96 -6.88 -20.02
CA ALA A 149 -9.28 -6.88 -21.32
C ALA A 149 -7.95 -7.66 -21.31
N TYR A 150 -7.52 -8.23 -20.18
CA TYR A 150 -6.20 -8.87 -20.07
C TYR A 150 -6.02 -10.04 -21.05
N ALA A 151 -7.07 -10.84 -21.29
CA ALA A 151 -7.04 -11.95 -22.24
C ALA A 151 -6.84 -11.51 -23.72
N GLU A 152 -7.08 -10.26 -24.03
CA GLU A 152 -6.92 -9.71 -25.40
C GLU A 152 -5.46 -9.36 -25.71
N ILE A 153 -4.68 -9.05 -24.67
CA ILE A 153 -3.29 -8.57 -24.81
C ILE A 153 -2.25 -9.56 -24.25
N ALA A 154 -2.65 -10.49 -23.39
CA ALA A 154 -1.74 -11.42 -22.75
C ALA A 154 -1.65 -12.75 -23.52
N HIS A 155 -0.50 -13.44 -23.35
CA HIS A 155 -0.37 -14.81 -23.79
C HIS A 155 -1.46 -15.70 -23.17
N PRO A 156 -2.07 -16.66 -23.89
CA PRO A 156 -3.18 -17.49 -23.39
C PRO A 156 -2.89 -18.18 -22.04
N ALA A 157 -1.66 -18.62 -21.81
CA ALA A 157 -1.26 -19.22 -20.54
C ALA A 157 -1.29 -18.21 -19.39
N LEU A 158 -0.90 -16.96 -19.61
CA LEU A 158 -0.95 -15.90 -18.62
C LEU A 158 -2.39 -15.45 -18.33
N ALA A 159 -3.21 -15.36 -19.38
CA ALA A 159 -4.63 -15.06 -19.24
C ALA A 159 -5.36 -16.15 -18.45
N HIS A 160 -5.02 -17.42 -18.71
CA HIS A 160 -5.55 -18.54 -17.94
C HIS A 160 -5.09 -18.49 -16.48
N LEU A 161 -3.80 -18.20 -16.23
CA LEU A 161 -3.26 -18.09 -14.88
C LEU A 161 -3.94 -16.95 -14.10
N GLU A 162 -4.12 -15.80 -14.74
CA GLU A 162 -4.82 -14.65 -14.13
C GLU A 162 -6.23 -15.04 -13.70
N ARG A 163 -6.96 -15.76 -14.53
CA ARG A 163 -8.34 -16.18 -14.25
C ARG A 163 -8.46 -17.30 -13.22
N ALA A 164 -7.54 -18.26 -13.25
CA ALA A 164 -7.61 -19.48 -12.45
C ALA A 164 -6.90 -19.36 -11.10
N LEU A 165 -5.98 -18.40 -10.95
CA LEU A 165 -5.22 -18.23 -9.71
C LEU A 165 -6.17 -17.86 -8.56
N PHE A 166 -6.10 -18.63 -7.47
CA PHE A 166 -6.98 -18.52 -6.28
C PHE A 166 -8.48 -18.75 -6.53
N ALA A 167 -8.86 -19.21 -7.73
CA ALA A 167 -10.22 -19.68 -7.98
C ALA A 167 -10.36 -21.17 -7.63
N ASP A 168 -11.54 -21.58 -7.21
CA ASP A 168 -11.86 -23.00 -7.11
C ASP A 168 -11.66 -23.62 -8.52
N ALA A 169 -10.85 -24.66 -8.57
CA ALA A 169 -10.42 -25.29 -9.83
C ALA A 169 -11.63 -25.84 -10.60
N GLU A 170 -12.33 -24.97 -11.29
CA GLU A 170 -13.24 -25.38 -12.33
C GLU A 170 -12.43 -25.76 -13.58
N HIS A 171 -12.63 -26.92 -13.98
CA HIS A 171 -12.06 -27.85 -14.92
C HIS A 171 -11.78 -27.34 -16.35
N SER A 172 -11.36 -26.11 -16.54
CA SER A 172 -10.85 -25.67 -17.83
C SER A 172 -9.46 -26.25 -18.07
N LYS A 173 -9.29 -26.97 -19.16
CA LYS A 173 -7.98 -27.51 -19.54
C LYS A 173 -7.00 -26.33 -19.73
N PRO A 174 -5.88 -26.32 -19.00
CA PRO A 174 -4.92 -25.23 -19.14
C PRO A 174 -4.33 -25.21 -20.55
N PRO A 175 -4.12 -24.04 -21.15
CA PRO A 175 -3.45 -23.93 -22.45
C PRO A 175 -1.97 -24.30 -22.33
N PRO A 176 -1.28 -24.62 -23.45
CA PRO A 176 0.16 -24.83 -23.44
C PRO A 176 0.91 -23.60 -22.91
N LEU A 177 1.96 -23.83 -22.12
CA LEU A 177 2.74 -22.73 -21.53
C LEU A 177 3.60 -21.98 -22.56
N GLU A 178 4.12 -22.67 -23.55
CA GLU A 178 4.89 -22.14 -24.70
C GLU A 178 6.00 -21.12 -24.28
N GLY A 179 6.56 -21.32 -23.08
CA GLY A 179 7.60 -20.44 -22.53
C GLY A 179 7.09 -19.16 -21.86
N ALA A 180 5.78 -18.90 -21.85
CA ALA A 180 5.20 -17.73 -21.19
C ALA A 180 5.30 -17.79 -19.64
N VAL A 181 5.44 -19.00 -19.08
CA VAL A 181 5.64 -19.22 -17.65
C VAL A 181 6.84 -20.14 -17.46
N ARG A 182 7.77 -19.73 -16.61
CA ARG A 182 8.94 -20.53 -16.23
C ARG A 182 8.98 -20.72 -14.72
N LEU A 183 9.24 -21.93 -14.29
CA LEU A 183 9.50 -22.24 -12.88
C LEU A 183 11.01 -22.22 -12.65
N LEU A 184 11.46 -21.42 -11.71
CA LEU A 184 12.85 -21.36 -11.28
C LEU A 184 12.94 -21.93 -9.86
N GLU A 185 13.76 -22.96 -9.67
CA GLU A 185 13.99 -23.57 -8.37
C GLU A 185 15.42 -23.33 -7.92
N GLY A 186 15.59 -22.61 -6.79
CA GLY A 186 16.88 -22.25 -6.24
C GLY A 186 17.03 -22.70 -4.80
N ALA A 187 18.28 -22.89 -4.35
CA ALA A 187 18.61 -23.25 -2.97
C ALA A 187 18.50 -22.02 -2.06
N GLY A 188 17.32 -21.80 -1.48
CA GLY A 188 17.02 -20.68 -0.58
C GLY A 188 16.80 -19.35 -1.34
N SER A 189 16.44 -18.32 -0.57
CA SER A 189 16.02 -17.01 -1.16
C SER A 189 17.10 -16.36 -2.04
N ARG A 190 18.37 -16.42 -1.61
CA ARG A 190 19.48 -15.84 -2.37
C ARG A 190 19.68 -16.56 -3.71
N GLY A 191 19.71 -17.91 -3.70
CA GLY A 191 19.87 -18.68 -4.93
C GLY A 191 18.70 -18.51 -5.89
N ALA A 192 17.47 -18.38 -5.38
CA ALA A 192 16.30 -18.08 -6.20
C ALA A 192 16.40 -16.68 -6.85
N LEU A 193 16.86 -15.66 -6.11
CA LEU A 193 17.05 -14.31 -6.65
C LEU A 193 18.17 -14.25 -7.70
N GLU A 194 19.28 -14.98 -7.49
CA GLU A 194 20.36 -15.08 -8.47
C GLU A 194 19.86 -15.71 -9.79
N LEU A 195 19.06 -16.78 -9.72
CA LEU A 195 18.44 -17.39 -10.91
C LEU A 195 17.48 -16.45 -11.63
N VAL A 196 16.67 -15.68 -10.89
CA VAL A 196 15.78 -14.67 -11.49
C VAL A 196 16.60 -13.59 -12.19
N ALA A 197 17.67 -13.10 -11.55
CA ALA A 197 18.56 -12.09 -12.14
C ALA A 197 19.22 -12.59 -13.43
N ASP A 198 19.71 -13.82 -13.43
CA ASP A 198 20.31 -14.44 -14.63
C ASP A 198 19.29 -14.56 -15.77
N GLN A 199 18.04 -14.96 -15.47
CA GLN A 199 17.01 -15.03 -16.49
C GLN A 199 16.62 -13.66 -17.05
N VAL A 200 16.56 -12.62 -16.20
CA VAL A 200 16.32 -11.24 -16.65
C VAL A 200 17.46 -10.77 -17.59
N LEU A 201 18.71 -11.04 -17.21
CA LEU A 201 19.86 -10.69 -18.05
C LEU A 201 19.85 -11.41 -19.39
N ASP A 202 19.45 -12.67 -19.44
CA ASP A 202 19.34 -13.43 -20.68
C ASP A 202 18.22 -12.86 -21.58
N LEU A 203 17.05 -12.54 -21.05
CA LEU A 203 15.99 -11.88 -21.78
C LEU A 203 16.42 -10.52 -22.36
N MET A 204 17.16 -9.73 -21.58
CA MET A 204 17.71 -8.46 -22.08
C MET A 204 18.73 -8.67 -23.21
N ARG A 205 19.58 -9.69 -23.13
CA ARG A 205 20.54 -10.05 -24.21
C ARG A 205 19.83 -10.52 -25.48
N GLU A 206 18.67 -11.16 -25.34
CA GLU A 206 17.80 -11.57 -26.43
C GLU A 206 16.99 -10.41 -27.04
N GLY A 207 17.10 -9.19 -26.48
CA GLY A 207 16.48 -7.97 -26.99
C GLY A 207 15.15 -7.59 -26.35
N THR A 208 14.78 -8.23 -25.25
CA THR A 208 13.62 -7.79 -24.45
C THR A 208 13.98 -6.44 -23.79
N PRO A 209 13.19 -5.36 -23.97
CA PRO A 209 13.46 -4.08 -23.32
C PRO A 209 13.32 -4.21 -21.79
N ALA A 210 14.15 -3.43 -21.07
CA ALA A 210 14.14 -3.39 -19.61
C ALA A 210 12.96 -2.60 -19.03
#